data_40ffb2668523b0fb76c25f829d2df465
#
_entry.id   40ffb2668523b0fb76c25f829d2df465
#
_cell.length_a   1.000
_cell.length_b   1.000
_cell.length_c   1.000
_cell.angle_alpha   90.00
_cell.angle_beta   90.00
_cell.angle_gamma   90.00
#
_symmetry.space_group_name_H-M   'P 1'
#
loop_
_entity.id
_entity.type
_entity.pdbx_description
1 polymer ?
#
loop_
_entity_poly.entity_id
_entity_poly.type
_entity_poly.pdbx_seq_one_letter_code
_entity_poly.pdbx_strand_id
1 'polypeptide(L)'
;EIDRLVREYVSRGESLYSVDVEKLEKLHPDLIITQDLCHVCAASPDDLATALTRFDRRPEVLTLNPRDLGDVWRDILLVGEAACRGLQAEALVAEIGKRQGILGRQLNPSGRRPRVAFLEWLEPIYVGGHWVPEMIRCAGGEDAIGGARKPSFRVHLQDVVEAKPDFLLVAPCGYSGKQARQEYESLALPDQWNAIPAVQNNRVYALEASSYFSRPGPRLVTGIEILAKVFDPSITVSAEAESAILRIPSERAARRAASV
;
A
#
# COMPACT_ATOMS: atom_id res chain seq x y z
N GLU A 1 -8.66 7.25 -17.47
CA GLU A 1 -7.95 8.48 -17.92
C GLU A 1 -6.57 8.60 -17.25
N ILE A 2 -6.48 8.45 -15.92
CA ILE A 2 -5.21 8.55 -15.16
C ILE A 2 -4.16 7.60 -15.74
N ASP A 3 -4.48 6.31 -15.90
CA ASP A 3 -3.55 5.31 -16.44
C ASP A 3 -3.04 5.65 -17.85
N ARG A 4 -3.90 6.22 -18.72
CA ARG A 4 -3.48 6.68 -20.05
C ARG A 4 -2.45 7.80 -19.97
N LEU A 5 -2.70 8.80 -19.12
CA LEU A 5 -1.79 9.93 -18.92
C LEU A 5 -0.45 9.46 -18.35
N VAL A 6 -0.48 8.60 -17.33
CA VAL A 6 0.73 8.02 -16.74
C VAL A 6 1.57 7.30 -17.81
N ARG A 7 0.96 6.48 -18.65
CA ARG A 7 1.67 5.79 -19.75
C ARG A 7 2.26 6.76 -20.78
N GLU A 8 1.54 7.82 -21.13
CA GLU A 8 2.05 8.83 -22.06
C GLU A 8 3.31 9.50 -21.51
N TYR A 9 3.32 9.93 -20.24
CA TYR A 9 4.49 10.53 -19.61
C TYR A 9 5.66 9.54 -19.51
N VAL A 10 5.40 8.33 -19.01
CA VAL A 10 6.43 7.29 -18.89
C VAL A 10 7.02 6.89 -20.24
N SER A 11 6.18 6.80 -21.30
CA SER A 11 6.66 6.45 -22.65
C SER A 11 7.58 7.51 -23.28
N ARG A 12 7.45 8.77 -22.81
CA ARG A 12 8.33 9.88 -23.22
C ARG A 12 9.58 10.01 -22.35
N GLY A 13 9.70 9.18 -21.31
CA GLY A 13 10.77 9.31 -20.32
C GLY A 13 10.62 10.55 -19.41
N GLU A 14 9.41 11.12 -19.36
CA GLU A 14 9.09 12.31 -18.56
C GLU A 14 8.66 11.87 -17.15
N SER A 15 9.09 12.63 -16.14
CA SER A 15 8.60 12.46 -14.77
C SER A 15 7.21 13.09 -14.62
N LEU A 16 6.34 12.44 -13.86
CA LEU A 16 5.04 13.01 -13.48
C LEU A 16 5.16 14.15 -12.46
N TYR A 17 6.30 14.25 -11.80
CA TYR A 17 6.58 15.25 -10.79
C TYR A 17 7.81 16.05 -11.19
N SER A 18 7.75 17.35 -11.01
CA SER A 18 8.89 18.27 -11.19
C SER A 18 9.22 18.96 -9.87
N VAL A 19 10.48 19.30 -9.69
CA VAL A 19 10.94 20.10 -8.55
C VAL A 19 10.73 21.58 -8.88
N ASP A 20 9.96 22.29 -8.07
CA ASP A 20 9.86 23.75 -8.11
C ASP A 20 11.15 24.36 -7.49
N VAL A 21 12.15 24.53 -8.34
CA VAL A 21 13.51 24.95 -7.94
C VAL A 21 13.50 26.32 -7.28
N GLU A 22 12.72 27.28 -7.79
CA GLU A 22 12.65 28.63 -7.22
C GLU A 22 12.06 28.63 -5.82
N LYS A 23 11.03 27.78 -5.61
CA LYS A 23 10.42 27.62 -4.30
C LYS A 23 11.36 26.92 -3.33
N LEU A 24 12.08 25.90 -3.81
CA LEU A 24 13.05 25.17 -3.01
C LEU A 24 14.20 26.09 -2.57
N GLU A 25 14.73 26.93 -3.47
CA GLU A 25 15.73 27.94 -3.15
C GLU A 25 15.23 28.92 -2.07
N LYS A 26 14.02 29.47 -2.23
CA LYS A 26 13.42 30.39 -1.26
C LYS A 26 13.23 29.81 0.14
N LEU A 27 13.04 28.48 0.24
CA LEU A 27 12.86 27.80 1.52
C LEU A 27 14.18 27.65 2.30
N HIS A 28 15.33 27.74 1.65
CA HIS A 28 16.65 27.52 2.27
C HIS A 28 16.70 26.32 3.22
N PRO A 29 16.29 25.11 2.77
CA PRO A 29 16.21 23.95 3.66
C PRO A 29 17.61 23.51 4.13
N ASP A 30 17.73 23.06 5.37
CA ASP A 30 18.93 22.40 5.86
C ASP A 30 18.93 20.90 5.50
N LEU A 31 17.73 20.31 5.36
CA LEU A 31 17.50 18.90 5.04
C LEU A 31 16.43 18.75 3.96
N ILE A 32 16.72 17.93 2.96
CA ILE A 32 15.77 17.50 1.94
C ILE A 32 15.56 15.98 2.09
N ILE A 33 14.30 15.56 2.30
CA ILE A 33 13.95 14.15 2.34
C ILE A 33 13.27 13.81 1.01
N THR A 34 13.81 12.84 0.30
CA THR A 34 13.29 12.36 -0.99
C THR A 34 13.17 10.84 -1.01
N GLN A 35 12.55 10.32 -2.05
CA GLN A 35 12.46 8.87 -2.26
C GLN A 35 12.88 8.50 -3.69
N ASP A 36 13.43 7.30 -3.84
CA ASP A 36 13.80 6.69 -5.12
C ASP A 36 13.14 5.31 -5.23
N LEU A 37 11.85 5.27 -4.94
CA LEU A 37 11.10 4.01 -4.88
C LEU A 37 10.41 3.68 -6.21
N CYS A 38 9.96 4.70 -6.93
CA CYS A 38 9.17 4.53 -8.14
C CYS A 38 9.36 5.74 -9.05
N HIS A 39 9.78 5.51 -10.30
CA HIS A 39 9.93 6.55 -11.31
C HIS A 39 8.62 7.28 -11.66
N VAL A 40 7.48 6.70 -11.31
CA VAL A 40 6.16 7.29 -11.53
C VAL A 40 5.72 8.18 -10.37
N CYS A 41 6.21 7.90 -9.14
CA CYS A 41 5.66 8.49 -7.90
C CYS A 41 6.59 9.49 -7.22
N ALA A 42 7.76 9.77 -7.79
CA ALA A 42 8.74 10.71 -7.25
C ALA A 42 9.30 11.62 -8.34
N ALA A 43 9.76 12.81 -7.94
CA ALA A 43 10.59 13.66 -8.81
C ALA A 43 11.88 12.91 -9.17
N SER A 44 12.38 13.12 -10.40
CA SER A 44 13.58 12.42 -10.82
C SER A 44 14.78 12.83 -9.95
N PRO A 45 15.72 11.92 -9.65
CA PRO A 45 16.97 12.25 -8.97
C PRO A 45 17.76 13.33 -9.70
N ASP A 46 17.67 13.38 -11.03
CA ASP A 46 18.36 14.36 -11.87
C ASP A 46 17.78 15.78 -11.72
N ASP A 47 16.44 15.90 -11.54
CA ASP A 47 15.80 17.18 -11.28
C ASP A 47 16.25 17.75 -9.94
N LEU A 48 16.32 16.92 -8.91
CA LEU A 48 16.82 17.32 -7.60
C LEU A 48 18.31 17.66 -7.67
N ALA A 49 19.13 16.85 -8.34
CA ALA A 49 20.55 17.11 -8.51
C ALA A 49 20.80 18.46 -9.21
N THR A 50 20.03 18.77 -10.26
CA THR A 50 20.08 20.06 -10.96
C THR A 50 19.68 21.21 -10.05
N ALA A 51 18.61 21.04 -9.25
CA ALA A 51 18.18 22.05 -8.27
C ALA A 51 19.28 22.33 -7.24
N LEU A 52 19.97 21.31 -6.76
CA LEU A 52 21.03 21.42 -5.74
C LEU A 52 22.26 22.22 -6.23
N THR A 53 22.48 22.37 -7.53
CA THR A 53 23.58 23.20 -8.07
C THR A 53 23.37 24.70 -7.82
N ARG A 54 22.16 25.15 -7.51
CA ARG A 54 21.80 26.54 -7.29
C ARG A 54 21.96 27.02 -5.84
N PHE A 55 22.27 26.10 -4.92
CA PHE A 55 22.41 26.42 -3.49
C PHE A 55 23.84 26.85 -3.17
N ASP A 56 24.01 28.00 -2.55
CA ASP A 56 25.31 28.45 -2.02
C ASP A 56 25.82 27.50 -0.91
N ARG A 57 24.91 27.04 -0.06
CA ARG A 57 25.15 25.98 0.93
C ARG A 57 24.26 24.79 0.63
N ARG A 58 24.88 23.67 0.26
CA ARG A 58 24.14 22.44 -0.04
C ARG A 58 23.43 21.92 1.21
N PRO A 59 22.09 21.69 1.13
CA PRO A 59 21.37 20.98 2.17
C PRO A 59 21.82 19.51 2.25
N GLU A 60 21.63 18.91 3.40
CA GLU A 60 21.70 17.46 3.52
C GLU A 60 20.55 16.80 2.72
N VAL A 61 20.83 15.72 2.00
CA VAL A 61 19.83 14.99 1.23
C VAL A 61 19.72 13.57 1.76
N LEU A 62 18.57 13.23 2.31
CA LEU A 62 18.23 11.87 2.75
C LEU A 62 17.31 11.23 1.72
N THR A 63 17.82 10.21 1.02
CA THR A 63 17.05 9.45 0.03
C THR A 63 16.54 8.15 0.67
N LEU A 64 15.22 7.94 0.67
CA LEU A 64 14.56 6.77 1.22
C LEU A 64 14.18 5.82 0.07
N ASN A 65 14.45 4.52 0.25
CA ASN A 65 14.12 3.49 -0.75
C ASN A 65 13.70 2.18 -0.06
N PRO A 66 12.60 2.18 0.73
CA PRO A 66 12.18 1.02 1.48
C PRO A 66 11.59 -0.05 0.56
N ARG A 67 12.01 -1.31 0.73
CA ARG A 67 11.54 -2.47 -0.05
C ARG A 67 10.66 -3.42 0.76
N ASP A 68 10.74 -3.33 2.08
CA ASP A 68 9.96 -4.15 3.01
C ASP A 68 9.63 -3.35 4.28
N LEU A 69 8.91 -3.96 5.22
CA LEU A 69 8.57 -3.31 6.49
C LEU A 69 9.79 -2.95 7.32
N GLY A 70 10.83 -3.80 7.31
CA GLY A 70 12.05 -3.53 8.04
C GLY A 70 12.77 -2.28 7.53
N ASP A 71 12.79 -2.08 6.23
CA ASP A 71 13.31 -0.86 5.60
C ASP A 71 12.49 0.36 6.02
N VAL A 72 11.14 0.27 6.01
CA VAL A 72 10.27 1.37 6.44
C VAL A 72 10.53 1.76 7.91
N TRP A 73 10.70 0.78 8.79
CA TRP A 73 11.01 1.06 10.21
C TRP A 73 12.39 1.68 10.37
N ARG A 74 13.36 1.28 9.57
CA ARG A 74 14.69 1.89 9.53
C ARG A 74 14.63 3.33 9.00
N ASP A 75 13.85 3.58 7.96
CA ASP A 75 13.67 4.93 7.40
C ASP A 75 13.08 5.91 8.43
N ILE A 76 12.18 5.45 9.31
CA ILE A 76 11.68 6.28 10.42
C ILE A 76 12.83 6.69 11.36
N LEU A 77 13.76 5.78 11.66
CA LEU A 77 14.92 6.10 12.50
C LEU A 77 15.87 7.08 11.79
N LEU A 78 16.16 6.86 10.50
CA LEU A 78 17.01 7.74 9.70
C LEU A 78 16.44 9.16 9.61
N VAL A 79 15.13 9.28 9.36
CA VAL A 79 14.45 10.59 9.36
C VAL A 79 14.50 11.24 10.74
N GLY A 80 14.31 10.44 11.80
CA GLY A 80 14.41 10.92 13.18
C GLY A 80 15.78 11.45 13.51
N GLU A 81 16.84 10.77 13.10
CA GLU A 81 18.22 11.18 13.29
C GLU A 81 18.52 12.48 12.53
N ALA A 82 18.24 12.51 11.22
CA ALA A 82 18.46 13.67 10.35
C ALA A 82 17.68 14.93 10.82
N ALA A 83 16.48 14.73 11.40
CA ALA A 83 15.66 15.80 11.95
C ALA A 83 15.96 16.15 13.42
N CYS A 84 17.01 15.58 14.04
CA CYS A 84 17.34 15.73 15.46
C CYS A 84 16.18 15.30 16.39
N ARG A 85 15.48 14.21 16.04
CA ARG A 85 14.34 13.61 16.76
C ARG A 85 14.52 12.11 16.99
N GLY A 86 15.76 11.64 17.19
CA GLY A 86 16.10 10.22 17.33
C GLY A 86 15.27 9.50 18.41
N LEU A 87 15.19 10.06 19.62
CA LEU A 87 14.43 9.46 20.72
C LEU A 87 12.92 9.29 20.39
N GLN A 88 12.33 10.27 19.67
CA GLN A 88 10.94 10.16 19.25
C GLN A 88 10.75 9.08 18.18
N ALA A 89 11.70 8.95 17.26
CA ALA A 89 11.69 7.91 16.23
C ALA A 89 11.86 6.51 16.85
N GLU A 90 12.76 6.33 17.80
CA GLU A 90 12.94 5.09 18.54
C GLU A 90 11.67 4.70 19.30
N ALA A 91 11.05 5.65 20.00
CA ALA A 91 9.79 5.41 20.72
C ALA A 91 8.67 5.00 19.77
N LEU A 92 8.58 5.63 18.58
CA LEU A 92 7.59 5.30 17.55
C LEU A 92 7.80 3.87 17.01
N VAL A 93 9.03 3.51 16.67
CA VAL A 93 9.36 2.16 16.17
C VAL A 93 9.13 1.10 17.25
N ALA A 94 9.45 1.41 18.53
CA ALA A 94 9.16 0.51 19.65
C ALA A 94 7.63 0.29 19.82
N GLU A 95 6.81 1.33 19.68
CA GLU A 95 5.34 1.19 19.75
C GLU A 95 4.80 0.36 18.58
N ILE A 96 5.31 0.54 17.35
CA ILE A 96 5.00 -0.30 16.20
C ILE A 96 5.31 -1.76 16.51
N GLY A 97 6.51 -2.06 17.01
CA GLY A 97 6.93 -3.42 17.38
C GLY A 97 6.02 -4.03 18.45
N LYS A 98 5.61 -3.24 19.44
CA LYS A 98 4.67 -3.68 20.48
C LYS A 98 3.30 -4.05 19.89
N ARG A 99 2.73 -3.22 18.99
CA ARG A 99 1.46 -3.51 18.31
C ARG A 99 1.56 -4.79 17.48
N GLN A 100 2.62 -4.95 16.69
CA GLN A 100 2.86 -6.19 15.94
C GLN A 100 3.01 -7.41 16.85
N GLY A 101 3.69 -7.27 18.00
CA GLY A 101 3.81 -8.34 18.99
C GLY A 101 2.47 -8.71 19.64
N ILE A 102 1.60 -7.75 19.93
CA ILE A 102 0.25 -8.00 20.44
C ILE A 102 -0.57 -8.76 19.40
N LEU A 103 -0.53 -8.33 18.15
CA LEU A 103 -1.23 -8.98 17.05
C LEU A 103 -0.71 -10.41 16.84
N GLY A 104 0.61 -10.60 16.79
CA GLY A 104 1.24 -11.90 16.58
C GLY A 104 0.84 -12.96 17.60
N ARG A 105 0.56 -12.57 18.86
CA ARG A 105 0.07 -13.49 19.91
C ARG A 105 -1.37 -13.95 19.71
N GLN A 106 -2.17 -13.21 18.94
CA GLN A 106 -3.56 -13.56 18.63
C GLN A 106 -3.65 -14.46 17.40
N LEU A 107 -2.64 -14.43 16.51
CA LEU A 107 -2.63 -15.27 15.31
C LEU A 107 -2.44 -16.73 15.66
N ASN A 108 -3.20 -17.62 14.99
CA ASN A 108 -3.02 -19.05 15.12
C ASN A 108 -1.86 -19.53 14.21
N PRO A 109 -0.68 -19.89 14.75
CA PRO A 109 0.47 -20.28 13.95
C PRO A 109 0.29 -21.63 13.24
N SER A 110 -0.62 -22.48 13.72
CA SER A 110 -0.91 -23.82 13.17
C SER A 110 -2.11 -23.81 12.21
N GLY A 111 -2.79 -22.68 12.06
CA GLY A 111 -3.93 -22.53 11.15
C GLY A 111 -3.51 -22.47 9.70
N ARG A 112 -4.43 -22.89 8.79
CA ARG A 112 -4.27 -22.61 7.36
C ARG A 112 -4.26 -21.11 7.15
N ARG A 113 -3.21 -20.59 6.51
CA ARG A 113 -3.15 -19.18 6.10
C ARG A 113 -4.07 -18.96 4.91
N PRO A 114 -4.99 -17.99 4.96
CA PRO A 114 -5.81 -17.66 3.80
C PRO A 114 -4.94 -17.09 2.68
N ARG A 115 -5.23 -17.50 1.45
CA ARG A 115 -4.60 -16.96 0.24
C ARG A 115 -5.22 -15.62 -0.10
N VAL A 116 -4.40 -14.62 -0.36
CA VAL A 116 -4.82 -13.22 -0.52
C VAL A 116 -4.32 -12.68 -1.84
N ALA A 117 -5.20 -12.09 -2.65
CA ALA A 117 -4.81 -11.24 -3.77
C ALA A 117 -5.04 -9.78 -3.37
N PHE A 118 -3.96 -8.99 -3.39
CA PHE A 118 -4.00 -7.56 -3.08
C PHE A 118 -3.82 -6.77 -4.38
N LEU A 119 -4.85 -6.03 -4.77
CA LEU A 119 -4.89 -5.28 -6.03
C LEU A 119 -4.65 -3.80 -5.76
N GLU A 120 -3.51 -3.30 -6.21
CA GLU A 120 -3.12 -1.88 -6.12
C GLU A 120 -3.64 -1.04 -7.28
N TRP A 121 -4.17 -1.68 -8.32
CA TRP A 121 -4.87 -1.06 -9.42
C TRP A 121 -5.79 -2.08 -10.09
N LEU A 122 -6.88 -1.62 -10.71
CA LEU A 122 -7.91 -2.53 -11.23
C LEU A 122 -7.90 -2.64 -12.75
N GLU A 123 -7.58 -1.58 -13.48
CA GLU A 123 -7.54 -1.59 -14.95
C GLU A 123 -6.38 -0.70 -15.48
N PRO A 124 -5.28 -1.33 -15.94
CA PRO A 124 -4.95 -2.76 -15.86
C PRO A 124 -4.72 -3.23 -14.42
N ILE A 125 -4.84 -4.53 -14.18
CA ILE A 125 -4.65 -5.08 -12.83
C ILE A 125 -3.17 -4.98 -12.44
N TYR A 126 -2.89 -4.34 -11.29
CA TYR A 126 -1.59 -4.38 -10.63
C TYR A 126 -1.75 -5.03 -9.24
N VAL A 127 -0.82 -5.88 -8.89
CA VAL A 127 -0.77 -6.57 -7.59
C VAL A 127 0.24 -5.91 -6.66
N GLY A 128 0.02 -6.06 -5.35
CA GLY A 128 0.86 -5.48 -4.32
C GLY A 128 2.30 -5.95 -4.36
N GLY A 129 3.21 -4.99 -4.19
CA GLY A 129 4.65 -5.22 -4.11
C GLY A 129 5.25 -4.68 -2.82
N HIS A 130 6.57 -4.48 -2.82
CA HIS A 130 7.36 -3.89 -1.73
C HIS A 130 7.05 -4.55 -0.37
N TRP A 131 6.45 -3.81 0.56
CA TRP A 131 6.09 -4.24 1.92
C TRP A 131 4.72 -4.96 2.01
N VAL A 132 3.83 -4.83 0.98
CA VAL A 132 2.46 -5.36 1.05
C VAL A 132 2.40 -6.88 1.26
N PRO A 133 3.17 -7.71 0.55
CA PRO A 133 3.20 -9.15 0.81
C PRO A 133 3.66 -9.49 2.24
N GLU A 134 4.55 -8.69 2.81
CA GLU A 134 4.97 -8.87 4.19
C GLU A 134 3.89 -8.45 5.18
N MET A 135 3.14 -7.38 4.91
CA MET A 135 1.97 -6.98 5.71
C MET A 135 0.93 -8.11 5.75
N ILE A 136 0.63 -8.73 4.61
CA ILE A 136 -0.27 -9.89 4.51
C ILE A 136 0.24 -11.04 5.39
N ARG A 137 1.53 -11.35 5.32
CA ARG A 137 2.16 -12.38 6.12
C ARG A 137 2.11 -12.07 7.63
N CYS A 138 2.39 -10.84 8.03
CA CYS A 138 2.31 -10.37 9.42
C CYS A 138 0.88 -10.40 9.96
N ALA A 139 -0.13 -10.28 9.09
CA ALA A 139 -1.54 -10.39 9.42
C ALA A 139 -2.06 -11.84 9.44
N GLY A 140 -1.20 -12.84 9.21
CA GLY A 140 -1.58 -14.26 9.21
C GLY A 140 -2.05 -14.81 7.86
N GLY A 141 -1.98 -14.03 6.78
CA GLY A 141 -2.30 -14.46 5.42
C GLY A 141 -1.10 -14.98 4.63
N GLU A 142 -1.36 -15.42 3.41
CA GLU A 142 -0.39 -15.78 2.39
C GLU A 142 -0.68 -14.96 1.13
N ASP A 143 0.31 -14.20 0.66
CA ASP A 143 0.18 -13.50 -0.61
C ASP A 143 0.16 -14.50 -1.76
N ALA A 144 -0.92 -14.48 -2.54
CA ALA A 144 -1.17 -15.50 -3.56
C ALA A 144 -0.54 -15.19 -4.92
N ILE A 145 -0.18 -13.93 -5.17
CA ILE A 145 0.18 -13.47 -6.53
C ILE A 145 1.21 -12.33 -6.55
N GLY A 146 1.38 -11.59 -5.45
CA GLY A 146 2.30 -10.47 -5.35
C GLY A 146 3.77 -10.89 -5.27
N GLY A 147 4.64 -9.95 -5.02
CA GLY A 147 6.08 -10.17 -4.92
C GLY A 147 6.73 -9.37 -3.80
N ALA A 148 7.12 -10.05 -2.73
CA ALA A 148 7.84 -9.42 -1.63
C ALA A 148 9.14 -8.77 -2.11
N ARG A 149 9.41 -7.53 -1.63
CA ARG A 149 10.62 -6.74 -1.95
C ARG A 149 10.77 -6.37 -3.44
N LYS A 150 9.75 -6.60 -4.25
CA LYS A 150 9.70 -6.23 -5.67
C LYS A 150 8.70 -5.09 -5.85
N PRO A 151 8.88 -4.22 -6.86
CA PRO A 151 7.84 -3.26 -7.24
C PRO A 151 6.52 -3.97 -7.55
N SER A 152 5.41 -3.26 -7.36
CA SER A 152 4.10 -3.67 -7.84
C SER A 152 4.17 -3.92 -9.34
N PHE A 153 3.51 -4.96 -9.83
CA PHE A 153 3.58 -5.35 -11.23
C PHE A 153 2.21 -5.71 -11.80
N ARG A 154 2.13 -5.57 -13.11
CA ARG A 154 0.92 -5.88 -13.86
C ARG A 154 0.73 -7.39 -14.01
N VAL A 155 -0.52 -7.84 -13.86
CA VAL A 155 -0.94 -9.23 -14.09
C VAL A 155 -2.16 -9.25 -15.00
N HIS A 156 -2.47 -10.42 -15.58
CA HIS A 156 -3.71 -10.66 -16.28
C HIS A 156 -4.79 -11.16 -15.32
N LEU A 157 -6.06 -10.97 -15.68
CA LEU A 157 -7.18 -11.50 -14.91
C LEU A 157 -7.05 -13.02 -14.67
N GLN A 158 -6.57 -13.73 -15.69
CA GLN A 158 -6.38 -15.18 -15.60
C GLN A 158 -5.44 -15.57 -14.45
N ASP A 159 -4.38 -14.79 -14.21
CA ASP A 159 -3.43 -15.03 -13.12
C ASP A 159 -4.12 -14.91 -11.75
N VAL A 160 -5.04 -13.93 -11.61
CA VAL A 160 -5.82 -13.73 -10.37
C VAL A 160 -6.80 -14.90 -10.16
N VAL A 161 -7.45 -15.37 -11.23
CA VAL A 161 -8.38 -16.51 -11.18
C VAL A 161 -7.64 -17.80 -10.80
N GLU A 162 -6.49 -18.06 -11.41
CA GLU A 162 -5.66 -19.26 -11.16
C GLU A 162 -5.03 -19.22 -9.76
N ALA A 163 -4.72 -18.06 -9.22
CA ALA A 163 -4.24 -17.91 -7.87
C ALA A 163 -5.27 -18.35 -6.80
N LYS A 164 -6.58 -18.43 -7.17
CA LYS A 164 -7.67 -18.88 -6.30
C LYS A 164 -7.63 -18.24 -4.91
N PRO A 165 -7.61 -16.90 -4.79
CA PRO A 165 -7.52 -16.24 -3.50
C PRO A 165 -8.78 -16.49 -2.65
N ASP A 166 -8.57 -16.69 -1.34
CA ASP A 166 -9.64 -16.76 -0.33
C ASP A 166 -10.18 -15.35 0.00
N PHE A 167 -9.34 -14.34 -0.16
CA PHE A 167 -9.64 -12.90 0.01
C PHE A 167 -9.15 -12.09 -1.17
N LEU A 168 -9.97 -11.15 -1.62
CA LEU A 168 -9.63 -10.16 -2.64
C LEU A 168 -9.67 -8.77 -2.01
N LEU A 169 -8.53 -8.09 -1.99
CA LEU A 169 -8.35 -6.79 -1.38
C LEU A 169 -8.12 -5.75 -2.46
N VAL A 170 -8.95 -4.72 -2.49
CA VAL A 170 -8.94 -3.66 -3.50
C VAL A 170 -8.45 -2.38 -2.84
N ALA A 171 -7.26 -1.95 -3.20
CA ALA A 171 -6.58 -0.81 -2.60
C ALA A 171 -5.83 0.03 -3.65
N PRO A 172 -6.53 0.66 -4.62
CA PRO A 172 -5.87 1.47 -5.63
C PRO A 172 -5.04 2.59 -5.00
N CYS A 173 -3.81 2.74 -5.48
CA CYS A 173 -2.86 3.70 -4.95
C CYS A 173 -3.47 5.11 -4.94
N GLY A 174 -3.40 5.78 -3.80
CA GLY A 174 -3.95 7.13 -3.62
C GLY A 174 -5.46 7.20 -3.33
N TYR A 175 -6.19 6.07 -3.34
CA TYR A 175 -7.63 6.05 -3.10
C TYR A 175 -7.98 5.85 -1.61
N SER A 176 -9.09 6.48 -1.22
CA SER A 176 -9.80 6.11 0.00
C SER A 176 -10.56 4.79 -0.21
N GLY A 177 -10.92 4.13 0.88
CA GLY A 177 -11.71 2.89 0.80
C GLY A 177 -13.05 3.09 0.08
N LYS A 178 -13.69 4.25 0.22
CA LYS A 178 -14.93 4.58 -0.51
C LYS A 178 -14.68 4.71 -2.02
N GLN A 179 -13.61 5.40 -2.41
CA GLN A 179 -13.25 5.52 -3.83
C GLN A 179 -12.85 4.16 -4.43
N ALA A 180 -12.10 3.35 -3.68
CA ALA A 180 -11.73 2.00 -4.10
C ALA A 180 -12.97 1.12 -4.34
N ARG A 181 -13.96 1.22 -3.47
CA ARG A 181 -15.24 0.54 -3.63
C ARG A 181 -16.01 1.03 -4.85
N GLN A 182 -16.14 2.34 -5.04
CA GLN A 182 -16.83 2.94 -6.18
C GLN A 182 -16.18 2.54 -7.51
N GLU A 183 -14.83 2.57 -7.56
CA GLU A 183 -14.07 2.13 -8.73
C GLU A 183 -14.36 0.66 -9.05
N TYR A 184 -14.28 -0.22 -8.06
CA TYR A 184 -14.59 -1.64 -8.24
C TYR A 184 -16.02 -1.87 -8.73
N GLU A 185 -17.01 -1.19 -8.14
CA GLU A 185 -18.43 -1.31 -8.49
C GLU A 185 -18.73 -0.74 -9.90
N SER A 186 -17.90 0.17 -10.41
CA SER A 186 -18.05 0.77 -11.75
C SER A 186 -17.47 -0.08 -12.88
N LEU A 187 -16.64 -1.07 -12.57
CA LEU A 187 -16.00 -1.90 -13.58
C LEU A 187 -16.96 -2.91 -14.20
N ALA A 188 -16.90 -3.04 -15.51
CA ALA A 188 -17.52 -4.14 -16.25
C ALA A 188 -16.69 -5.43 -16.06
N LEU A 189 -16.88 -6.10 -14.92
CA LEU A 189 -16.13 -7.31 -14.59
C LEU A 189 -16.57 -8.48 -15.47
N PRO A 190 -15.65 -9.19 -16.15
CA PRO A 190 -15.97 -10.33 -17.00
C PRO A 190 -16.44 -11.53 -16.15
N ASP A 191 -17.17 -12.46 -16.78
CA ASP A 191 -17.74 -13.64 -16.10
C ASP A 191 -16.72 -14.48 -15.34
N GLN A 192 -15.48 -14.54 -15.82
CA GLN A 192 -14.37 -15.22 -15.18
C GLN A 192 -14.07 -14.70 -13.76
N TRP A 193 -14.38 -13.42 -13.48
CA TRP A 193 -14.25 -12.84 -12.15
C TRP A 193 -15.09 -13.57 -11.11
N ASN A 194 -16.26 -14.08 -11.52
CA ASN A 194 -17.16 -14.83 -10.66
C ASN A 194 -16.62 -16.22 -10.28
N ALA A 195 -15.56 -16.70 -10.93
CA ALA A 195 -14.88 -17.95 -10.59
C ALA A 195 -13.91 -17.81 -9.42
N ILE A 196 -13.56 -16.59 -9.02
CA ILE A 196 -12.63 -16.31 -7.93
C ILE A 196 -13.28 -16.71 -6.59
N PRO A 197 -12.66 -17.58 -5.76
CA PRO A 197 -13.24 -18.03 -4.48
C PRO A 197 -13.62 -16.87 -3.55
N ALA A 198 -12.80 -15.82 -3.48
CA ALA A 198 -13.09 -14.62 -2.70
C ALA A 198 -14.40 -13.94 -3.12
N VAL A 199 -14.68 -13.86 -4.42
CA VAL A 199 -15.93 -13.29 -4.97
C VAL A 199 -17.11 -14.18 -4.63
N GLN A 200 -16.98 -15.49 -4.84
CA GLN A 200 -18.04 -16.47 -4.54
C GLN A 200 -18.43 -16.49 -3.07
N ASN A 201 -17.45 -16.33 -2.18
CA ASN A 201 -17.63 -16.34 -0.74
C ASN A 201 -17.88 -14.96 -0.13
N ASN A 202 -18.08 -13.92 -0.97
CA ASN A 202 -18.33 -12.55 -0.52
C ASN A 202 -17.19 -12.02 0.40
N ARG A 203 -15.93 -12.29 0.03
CA ARG A 203 -14.71 -11.87 0.72
C ARG A 203 -13.89 -10.87 -0.10
N VAL A 204 -14.59 -9.89 -0.66
CA VAL A 204 -13.99 -8.76 -1.37
C VAL A 204 -14.07 -7.53 -0.48
N TYR A 205 -12.95 -6.83 -0.31
CA TYR A 205 -12.84 -5.66 0.56
C TYR A 205 -12.16 -4.51 -0.15
N ALA A 206 -12.71 -3.30 0.00
CA ALA A 206 -12.07 -2.07 -0.38
C ALA A 206 -11.31 -1.50 0.82
N LEU A 207 -10.06 -1.12 0.62
CA LEU A 207 -9.17 -0.64 1.67
C LEU A 207 -8.75 0.81 1.42
N GLU A 208 -8.47 1.51 2.49
CA GLU A 208 -7.93 2.87 2.49
C GLU A 208 -6.44 2.85 2.14
N ALA A 209 -6.14 2.84 0.84
CA ALA A 209 -4.77 2.71 0.33
C ALA A 209 -3.88 3.88 0.74
N SER A 210 -4.38 5.12 0.61
CA SER A 210 -3.63 6.34 0.90
C SER A 210 -3.08 6.40 2.31
N SER A 211 -3.84 5.89 3.29
CA SER A 211 -3.49 6.00 4.70
C SER A 211 -2.69 4.82 5.21
N TYR A 212 -2.97 3.59 4.74
CA TYR A 212 -2.50 2.38 5.42
C TYR A 212 -1.69 1.41 4.57
N PHE A 213 -1.56 1.62 3.25
CA PHE A 213 -0.89 0.66 2.37
C PHE A 213 0.10 1.27 1.37
N SER A 214 -0.27 2.38 0.71
CA SER A 214 0.51 2.93 -0.42
C SER A 214 1.71 3.78 -0.01
N ARG A 215 1.79 4.23 1.23
CA ARG A 215 2.84 5.14 1.71
C ARG A 215 3.68 4.50 2.78
N PRO A 216 5.02 4.45 2.61
CA PRO A 216 5.92 3.89 3.61
C PRO A 216 5.97 4.81 4.85
N GLY A 217 5.35 4.35 5.94
CA GLY A 217 5.29 5.13 7.17
C GLY A 217 4.65 4.38 8.33
N PRO A 218 4.54 5.00 9.50
CA PRO A 218 4.13 4.33 10.73
C PRO A 218 2.73 3.73 10.68
N ARG A 219 1.83 4.25 9.81
CA ARG A 219 0.47 3.74 9.68
C ARG A 219 0.34 2.38 8.99
N LEU A 220 1.43 1.84 8.43
CA LEU A 220 1.43 0.48 7.90
C LEU A 220 1.10 -0.57 8.99
N VAL A 221 1.42 -0.29 10.27
CA VAL A 221 1.02 -1.19 11.37
C VAL A 221 -0.50 -1.25 11.53
N THR A 222 -1.22 -0.14 11.35
CA THR A 222 -2.69 -0.12 11.30
C THR A 222 -3.18 -0.91 10.08
N GLY A 223 -2.51 -0.81 8.93
CA GLY A 223 -2.80 -1.64 7.76
C GLY A 223 -2.68 -3.14 8.04
N ILE A 224 -1.67 -3.57 8.79
CA ILE A 224 -1.51 -4.97 9.22
C ILE A 224 -2.68 -5.40 10.12
N GLU A 225 -3.11 -4.54 11.06
CA GLU A 225 -4.27 -4.81 11.92
C GLU A 225 -5.57 -4.93 11.11
N ILE A 226 -5.79 -4.06 10.11
CA ILE A 226 -6.93 -4.14 9.18
C ILE A 226 -6.95 -5.50 8.49
N LEU A 227 -5.82 -5.93 7.92
CA LEU A 227 -5.71 -7.23 7.26
C LEU A 227 -6.01 -8.38 8.20
N ALA A 228 -5.45 -8.38 9.40
CA ALA A 228 -5.67 -9.44 10.39
C ALA A 228 -7.15 -9.55 10.77
N LYS A 229 -7.83 -8.42 11.01
CA LYS A 229 -9.27 -8.38 11.32
C LYS A 229 -10.14 -8.86 10.15
N VAL A 230 -9.74 -8.56 8.91
CA VAL A 230 -10.40 -9.06 7.70
C VAL A 230 -10.25 -10.58 7.57
N PHE A 231 -9.08 -11.13 7.88
CA PHE A 231 -8.82 -12.57 7.78
C PHE A 231 -9.48 -13.36 8.90
N ASP A 232 -9.46 -12.81 10.11
CA ASP A 232 -10.10 -13.40 11.30
C ASP A 232 -10.84 -12.32 12.11
N PRO A 233 -12.18 -12.25 12.03
CA PRO A 233 -12.99 -11.30 12.78
C PRO A 233 -12.90 -11.43 14.31
N SER A 234 -12.35 -12.51 14.85
CA SER A 234 -12.17 -12.70 16.29
C SER A 234 -10.99 -11.91 16.86
N ILE A 235 -10.03 -11.49 16.00
CA ILE A 235 -8.84 -10.74 16.39
C ILE A 235 -9.24 -9.34 16.87
N THR A 236 -8.68 -8.94 18.02
CA THR A 236 -8.85 -7.59 18.58
C THR A 236 -7.81 -6.66 17.97
N VAL A 237 -8.25 -5.56 17.41
CA VAL A 237 -7.42 -4.53 16.77
C VAL A 237 -7.76 -3.15 17.31
N SER A 238 -7.03 -2.13 16.89
CA SER A 238 -7.36 -0.73 17.22
C SER A 238 -8.72 -0.32 16.62
N ALA A 239 -9.42 0.60 17.27
CA ALA A 239 -10.68 1.16 16.76
C ALA A 239 -10.51 1.82 15.38
N GLU A 240 -9.34 2.42 15.12
CA GLU A 240 -8.97 2.98 13.82
C GLU A 240 -8.97 1.89 12.74
N ALA A 241 -8.32 0.75 13.00
CA ALA A 241 -8.28 -0.37 12.06
C ALA A 241 -9.66 -0.97 11.81
N GLU A 242 -10.47 -1.14 12.86
CA GLU A 242 -11.82 -1.70 12.75
C GLU A 242 -12.74 -0.81 11.91
N SER A 243 -12.68 0.51 12.10
CA SER A 243 -13.48 1.49 11.35
C SER A 243 -13.09 1.63 9.87
N ALA A 244 -11.88 1.21 9.49
CA ALA A 244 -11.37 1.32 8.13
C ALA A 244 -11.73 0.13 7.23
N ILE A 245 -12.42 -0.90 7.76
CA ILE A 245 -12.79 -2.10 6.99
C ILE A 245 -14.07 -1.82 6.20
N LEU A 246 -13.97 -1.91 4.87
CA LEU A 246 -15.09 -1.73 3.97
C LEU A 246 -15.29 -2.96 3.08
N ARG A 247 -16.30 -3.78 3.39
CA ARG A 247 -16.64 -4.94 2.58
C ARG A 247 -17.43 -4.53 1.34
N ILE A 248 -17.10 -5.12 0.20
CA ILE A 248 -17.86 -4.97 -1.05
C ILE A 248 -18.81 -6.17 -1.16
N PRO A 249 -20.14 -5.96 -1.13
CA PRO A 249 -21.10 -7.05 -1.27
C PRO A 249 -21.04 -7.61 -2.70
N SER A 250 -21.04 -8.93 -2.86
CA SER A 250 -21.22 -9.54 -4.18
C SER A 250 -22.66 -9.33 -4.66
N GLU A 251 -22.87 -9.26 -5.99
CA GLU A 251 -24.23 -9.17 -6.55
C GLU A 251 -25.15 -10.32 -6.08
N ARG A 252 -24.59 -11.52 -5.87
CA ARG A 252 -25.33 -12.66 -5.29
C ARG A 252 -25.80 -12.39 -3.87
N ALA A 253 -25.00 -11.72 -3.05
CA ALA A 253 -25.38 -11.35 -1.69
C ALA A 253 -26.42 -10.23 -1.69
N ALA A 254 -26.28 -9.25 -2.59
CA ALA A 254 -27.26 -8.18 -2.77
C ALA A 254 -28.62 -8.72 -3.23
N ARG A 255 -28.66 -9.65 -4.18
CA ARG A 255 -29.90 -10.31 -4.64
C ARG A 255 -30.58 -11.17 -3.55
N ARG A 256 -29.80 -11.86 -2.68
CA ARG A 256 -30.34 -12.59 -1.53
C ARG A 256 -30.95 -11.67 -0.48
N ALA A 257 -30.31 -10.53 -0.19
CA ALA A 257 -30.82 -9.56 0.78
C ALA A 257 -32.08 -8.82 0.29
N ALA A 258 -32.26 -8.69 -1.01
CA ALA A 258 -33.46 -8.10 -1.65
C ALA A 258 -34.64 -9.09 -1.79
N SER A 259 -34.43 -10.37 -1.51
CA SER A 259 -35.43 -11.45 -1.62
C SER A 259 -35.95 -11.92 -0.24
N VAL A 260 -35.59 -11.25 0.85
CA VAL A 260 -36.07 -11.41 2.21
C VAL A 260 -36.79 -10.14 2.69
#